data_921a03b06e035e43def47453ef68dced
#
_entry.id   921a03b06e035e43def47453ef68dced
#
_cell.length_a   1.000
_cell.length_b   1.000
_cell.length_c   1.000
_cell.angle_alpha   90.00
_cell.angle_beta   90.00
_cell.angle_gamma   90.00
#
_symmetry.space_group_name_H-M   'P 1'
#
loop_
_entity.id
_entity.type
_entity.pdbx_description
1 polymer ?
#
loop_
_entity_poly.entity_id
_entity_poly.type
_entity_poly.pdbx_seq_one_letter_code
_entity_poly.pdbx_strand_id
1 'polypeptide(L)'
;FGPSFGRISVETARAKGETLRGLVNERLKKLGAGKGILFAIDEAQSASIEELAALAVLYQQVLGDQDATGLLDADQRGLALVFAGLPSMVDDLLEEPSVTFLRRAQQRTLGSIPLPEVRDAFIQTVQEAGLCVDAKTASLAAHKSMGHPYMVQLVGYYMWRSAARRDSEIVEPSDVEAGNRDAISEFYEAVDAPLYYGLRSPQRLFIEAMAVDVGKPTRVADVIDRCDRTQSWASKYRASLIRERVI
;
A
#
# COMPACT_ATOMS: atom_id res chain seq x y z
N PHE A 1 15.10 16.15 -13.95
CA PHE A 1 14.65 15.15 -14.94
C PHE A 1 13.73 14.19 -14.22
N GLY A 2 12.40 14.40 -14.30
CA GLY A 2 11.40 13.50 -13.75
C GLY A 2 11.13 12.34 -14.73
N PRO A 3 10.72 11.15 -14.25
CA PRO A 3 10.35 10.05 -15.11
C PRO A 3 9.10 10.41 -15.92
N SER A 4 9.19 10.34 -17.24
CA SER A 4 8.02 10.49 -18.11
C SER A 4 7.20 9.20 -18.05
N PHE A 5 6.02 9.26 -17.43
CA PHE A 5 5.05 8.16 -17.49
C PHE A 5 4.38 8.15 -18.89
N GLY A 6 4.84 7.24 -19.75
CA GLY A 6 4.17 6.98 -20.99
C GLY A 6 2.94 6.10 -20.75
N ARG A 7 1.76 6.62 -21.09
CA ARG A 7 0.53 5.81 -21.17
C ARG A 7 0.66 4.87 -22.37
N ILE A 8 0.83 3.58 -22.11
CA ILE A 8 0.74 2.57 -23.19
C ILE A 8 -0.76 2.34 -23.44
N SER A 9 -1.31 2.90 -24.50
CA SER A 9 -2.68 2.55 -24.89
C SER A 9 -2.66 1.20 -25.61
N VAL A 10 -3.40 0.24 -25.10
CA VAL A 10 -3.57 -1.10 -25.66
C VAL A 10 -4.19 -1.06 -27.09
N GLU A 11 -4.83 0.04 -27.47
CA GLU A 11 -5.40 0.24 -28.80
C GLU A 11 -4.37 0.28 -29.93
N THR A 12 -3.14 0.72 -29.67
CA THR A 12 -2.09 0.81 -30.69
C THR A 12 -1.54 -0.57 -31.09
N ALA A 13 -1.61 -1.56 -30.20
CA ALA A 13 -1.18 -2.93 -30.47
C ALA A 13 -2.14 -3.70 -31.36
N ARG A 14 -3.43 -3.39 -31.36
CA ARG A 14 -4.44 -4.04 -32.22
C ARG A 14 -4.33 -3.67 -33.69
N ALA A 15 -3.73 -2.55 -34.03
CA ALA A 15 -3.69 -2.05 -35.40
C ALA A 15 -2.69 -2.79 -36.32
N LYS A 16 -1.76 -3.62 -35.81
CA LYS A 16 -0.69 -4.28 -36.58
C LYS A 16 -0.58 -5.79 -36.44
N GLY A 17 -1.50 -6.47 -35.70
CA GLY A 17 -1.41 -7.92 -35.47
C GLY A 17 -0.24 -8.32 -34.55
N GLU A 18 0.47 -7.39 -33.96
CA GLU A 18 1.52 -7.63 -32.99
C GLU A 18 0.89 -7.88 -31.60
N THR A 19 1.30 -8.98 -30.95
CA THR A 19 0.89 -9.28 -29.58
C THR A 19 1.80 -8.56 -28.59
N LEU A 20 1.30 -8.23 -27.38
CA LEU A 20 2.12 -7.64 -26.32
C LEU A 20 3.35 -8.52 -26.01
N ARG A 21 3.21 -9.85 -26.07
CA ARG A 21 4.33 -10.81 -25.94
C ARG A 21 5.40 -10.57 -26.99
N GLY A 22 5.00 -10.39 -28.25
CA GLY A 22 5.94 -10.10 -29.34
C GLY A 22 6.70 -8.80 -29.14
N LEU A 23 5.98 -7.73 -28.73
CA LEU A 23 6.58 -6.42 -28.45
C LEU A 23 7.58 -6.48 -27.30
N VAL A 24 7.25 -7.19 -26.21
CA VAL A 24 8.16 -7.35 -25.05
C VAL A 24 9.40 -8.12 -25.45
N ASN A 25 9.26 -9.23 -26.20
CA ASN A 25 10.38 -10.02 -26.70
C ASN A 25 11.29 -9.21 -27.64
N GLU A 26 10.72 -8.44 -28.55
CA GLU A 26 11.50 -7.54 -29.41
C GLU A 26 12.24 -6.47 -28.62
N ARG A 27 11.58 -5.89 -27.61
CA ARG A 27 12.20 -4.89 -26.76
C ARG A 27 13.36 -5.47 -25.96
N LEU A 28 13.19 -6.66 -25.38
CA LEU A 28 14.26 -7.36 -24.67
C LEU A 28 15.46 -7.63 -25.58
N LYS A 29 15.25 -8.10 -26.80
CA LYS A 29 16.34 -8.30 -27.79
C LYS A 29 17.14 -7.04 -28.08
N LYS A 30 16.49 -5.87 -28.06
CA LYS A 30 17.13 -4.56 -28.32
C LYS A 30 17.88 -4.01 -27.10
N LEU A 31 17.71 -4.59 -25.92
CA LEU A 31 18.43 -4.16 -24.71
C LEU A 31 19.85 -4.72 -24.68
N GLY A 32 20.78 -3.92 -24.18
CA GLY A 32 22.15 -4.37 -23.92
C GLY A 32 22.26 -5.34 -22.74
N ALA A 33 23.39 -6.01 -22.62
CA ALA A 33 23.68 -6.89 -21.50
C ALA A 33 23.52 -6.18 -20.17
N GLY A 34 23.06 -6.88 -19.16
CA GLY A 34 22.80 -6.34 -17.80
C GLY A 34 21.61 -5.38 -17.70
N LYS A 35 20.79 -5.26 -18.74
CA LYS A 35 19.55 -4.47 -18.73
C LYS A 35 18.34 -5.38 -18.76
N GLY A 36 17.18 -4.81 -18.38
CA GLY A 36 15.92 -5.55 -18.34
C GLY A 36 14.70 -4.64 -18.45
N ILE A 37 13.53 -5.26 -18.36
CA ILE A 37 12.24 -4.57 -18.31
C ILE A 37 11.63 -4.88 -16.93
N LEU A 38 11.14 -3.85 -16.25
CA LEU A 38 10.30 -3.95 -15.06
C LEU A 38 8.89 -3.49 -15.43
N PHE A 39 7.91 -4.36 -15.23
CA PHE A 39 6.50 -3.98 -15.15
C PHE A 39 6.13 -3.77 -13.67
N ALA A 40 5.81 -2.56 -13.31
CA ALA A 40 5.31 -2.21 -11.98
C ALA A 40 3.86 -1.73 -12.13
N ILE A 41 2.93 -2.46 -11.56
CA ILE A 41 1.50 -2.17 -11.57
C ILE A 41 1.14 -1.72 -10.16
N ASP A 42 0.86 -0.45 -10.02
CA ASP A 42 0.38 0.16 -8.78
C ASP A 42 -1.15 0.22 -8.79
N GLU A 43 -1.75 0.28 -7.59
CA GLU A 43 -3.23 0.25 -7.45
C GLU A 43 -3.87 -0.91 -8.22
N ALA A 44 -3.24 -2.10 -8.15
CA ALA A 44 -3.61 -3.25 -8.97
C ALA A 44 -5.07 -3.69 -8.76
N GLN A 45 -5.72 -3.35 -7.64
CA GLN A 45 -7.15 -3.57 -7.42
C GLN A 45 -8.06 -2.76 -8.37
N SER A 46 -7.51 -1.79 -9.11
CA SER A 46 -8.26 -1.04 -10.14
C SER A 46 -8.45 -1.83 -11.44
N ALA A 47 -7.69 -2.91 -11.62
CA ALA A 47 -7.81 -3.84 -12.73
C ALA A 47 -8.62 -5.08 -12.32
N SER A 48 -9.18 -5.80 -13.29
CA SER A 48 -9.81 -7.08 -13.02
C SER A 48 -8.76 -8.17 -12.75
N ILE A 49 -9.14 -9.23 -12.03
CA ILE A 49 -8.26 -10.38 -11.77
C ILE A 49 -7.82 -11.03 -13.08
N GLU A 50 -8.72 -11.09 -14.08
CA GLU A 50 -8.43 -11.63 -15.40
C GLU A 50 -7.35 -10.83 -16.16
N GLU A 51 -7.36 -9.50 -16.05
CA GLU A 51 -6.35 -8.64 -16.65
C GLU A 51 -4.97 -8.81 -15.96
N LEU A 52 -4.96 -8.87 -14.65
CA LEU A 52 -3.73 -9.11 -13.88
C LEU A 52 -3.17 -10.51 -14.15
N ALA A 53 -4.03 -11.52 -14.22
CA ALA A 53 -3.67 -12.88 -14.55
C ALA A 53 -3.12 -12.97 -15.99
N ALA A 54 -3.75 -12.31 -16.95
CA ALA A 54 -3.26 -12.27 -18.33
C ALA A 54 -1.84 -11.66 -18.41
N LEU A 55 -1.57 -10.59 -17.65
CA LEU A 55 -0.24 -9.99 -17.59
C LEU A 55 0.78 -10.93 -16.93
N ALA A 56 0.40 -11.63 -15.87
CA ALA A 56 1.27 -12.62 -15.24
C ALA A 56 1.58 -13.82 -16.13
N VAL A 57 0.59 -14.32 -16.87
CA VAL A 57 0.79 -15.38 -17.89
C VAL A 57 1.72 -14.92 -19.00
N LEU A 58 1.54 -13.69 -19.49
CA LEU A 58 2.45 -13.09 -20.48
C LEU A 58 3.88 -13.04 -19.96
N TYR A 59 4.09 -12.58 -18.72
CA TYR A 59 5.39 -12.57 -18.06
C TYR A 59 6.04 -13.96 -18.07
N GLN A 60 5.31 -14.99 -17.65
CA GLN A 60 5.80 -16.38 -17.65
C GLN A 60 6.14 -16.89 -19.05
N GLN A 61 5.30 -16.56 -20.06
CA GLN A 61 5.55 -16.95 -21.43
C GLN A 61 6.81 -16.31 -22.02
N VAL A 62 7.04 -15.02 -21.72
CA VAL A 62 8.26 -14.32 -22.18
C VAL A 62 9.51 -14.89 -21.52
N LEU A 63 9.46 -15.26 -20.25
CA LEU A 63 10.58 -15.98 -19.60
C LEU A 63 10.84 -17.33 -20.29
N GLY A 64 9.79 -18.12 -20.56
CA GLY A 64 9.93 -19.38 -21.29
C GLY A 64 10.49 -19.22 -22.69
N ASP A 65 10.20 -18.10 -23.38
CA ASP A 65 10.79 -17.79 -24.69
C ASP A 65 12.30 -17.54 -24.58
N GLN A 66 12.75 -16.87 -23.52
CA GLN A 66 14.18 -16.64 -23.28
C GLN A 66 14.91 -17.96 -22.96
N ASP A 67 14.33 -18.80 -22.10
CA ASP A 67 14.90 -20.12 -21.78
C ASP A 67 15.01 -21.02 -23.01
N ALA A 68 14.02 -20.97 -23.91
CA ALA A 68 14.02 -21.73 -25.16
C ALA A 68 15.11 -21.30 -26.15
N THR A 69 15.68 -20.10 -26.00
CA THR A 69 16.80 -19.64 -26.87
C THR A 69 18.12 -20.32 -26.55
N GLY A 70 18.23 -21.03 -25.43
CA GLY A 70 19.49 -21.65 -24.97
C GLY A 70 20.59 -20.67 -24.59
N LEU A 71 20.26 -19.38 -24.39
CA LEU A 71 21.20 -18.38 -23.89
C LEU A 71 21.64 -18.73 -22.47
N LEU A 72 22.91 -18.52 -22.17
CA LEU A 72 23.41 -18.61 -20.80
C LEU A 72 22.74 -17.52 -19.94
N ASP A 73 22.55 -17.77 -18.66
CA ASP A 73 21.93 -16.82 -17.71
C ASP A 73 22.54 -15.40 -17.78
N ALA A 74 23.85 -15.32 -18.02
CA ALA A 74 24.57 -14.05 -18.19
C ALA A 74 24.15 -13.23 -19.42
N ASP A 75 23.63 -13.90 -20.44
CA ASP A 75 23.19 -13.29 -21.72
C ASP A 75 21.69 -13.06 -21.78
N GLN A 76 20.92 -13.59 -20.83
CA GLN A 76 19.49 -13.32 -20.73
C GLN A 76 19.24 -11.87 -20.31
N ARG A 77 18.12 -11.32 -20.74
CA ARG A 77 17.68 -9.98 -20.35
C ARG A 77 16.74 -10.08 -19.17
N GLY A 78 16.95 -9.25 -18.16
CA GLY A 78 16.10 -9.22 -16.97
C GLY A 78 14.65 -8.88 -17.34
N LEU A 79 13.71 -9.65 -16.78
CA LEU A 79 12.29 -9.31 -16.81
C LEU A 79 11.75 -9.46 -15.41
N ALA A 80 11.11 -8.40 -14.89
CA ALA A 80 10.49 -8.41 -13.58
C ALA A 80 9.06 -7.90 -13.65
N LEU A 81 8.20 -8.45 -12.81
CA LEU A 81 6.81 -8.05 -12.66
C LEU A 81 6.52 -7.83 -11.18
N VAL A 82 5.99 -6.67 -10.85
CA VAL A 82 5.61 -6.27 -9.49
C VAL A 82 4.16 -5.79 -9.51
N PHE A 83 3.34 -6.36 -8.65
CA PHE A 83 2.01 -5.86 -8.35
C PHE A 83 2.02 -5.22 -6.97
N ALA A 84 1.53 -3.99 -6.86
CA ALA A 84 1.26 -3.31 -5.61
C ALA A 84 -0.24 -3.01 -5.54
N GLY A 85 -0.87 -3.35 -4.41
CA GLY A 85 -2.30 -3.16 -4.25
C GLY A 85 -2.81 -3.69 -2.91
N LEU A 86 -4.12 -3.72 -2.77
CA LEU A 86 -4.76 -4.18 -1.55
C LEU A 86 -4.54 -5.68 -1.32
N PRO A 87 -4.43 -6.12 -0.06
CA PRO A 87 -4.22 -7.52 0.27
C PRO A 87 -5.27 -8.47 -0.26
N SER A 88 -6.55 -8.06 -0.25
CA SER A 88 -7.64 -8.87 -0.81
C SER A 88 -7.45 -9.17 -2.29
N MET A 89 -6.97 -8.19 -3.06
CA MET A 89 -6.64 -8.39 -4.47
C MET A 89 -5.49 -9.39 -4.64
N VAL A 90 -4.47 -9.33 -3.78
CA VAL A 90 -3.36 -10.29 -3.83
C VAL A 90 -3.86 -11.70 -3.54
N ASP A 91 -4.71 -11.87 -2.52
CA ASP A 91 -5.30 -13.15 -2.17
C ASP A 91 -6.14 -13.71 -3.33
N ASP A 92 -7.02 -12.88 -3.92
CA ASP A 92 -7.86 -13.25 -5.06
C ASP A 92 -7.01 -13.65 -6.29
N LEU A 93 -5.94 -12.90 -6.58
CA LEU A 93 -5.03 -13.21 -7.68
C LEU A 93 -4.27 -14.53 -7.44
N LEU A 94 -3.87 -14.82 -6.21
CA LEU A 94 -3.17 -16.07 -5.87
C LEU A 94 -4.10 -17.29 -5.88
N GLU A 95 -5.41 -17.10 -5.76
CA GLU A 95 -6.42 -18.15 -5.89
C GLU A 95 -6.76 -18.44 -7.36
N GLU A 96 -6.43 -17.54 -8.29
CA GLU A 96 -6.72 -17.69 -9.73
C GLU A 96 -5.98 -18.90 -10.33
N PRO A 97 -6.70 -19.89 -10.91
CA PRO A 97 -6.09 -21.15 -11.37
C PRO A 97 -5.04 -20.99 -12.46
N SER A 98 -5.16 -19.95 -13.31
CA SER A 98 -4.25 -19.72 -14.45
C SER A 98 -2.87 -19.21 -14.04
N VAL A 99 -2.71 -18.72 -12.80
CA VAL A 99 -1.47 -18.08 -12.33
C VAL A 99 -0.93 -18.69 -11.02
N THR A 100 -1.15 -19.96 -10.80
CA THR A 100 -0.69 -20.68 -9.59
C THR A 100 0.82 -20.52 -9.32
N PHE A 101 1.63 -20.25 -10.34
CA PHE A 101 3.06 -19.97 -10.20
C PHE A 101 3.35 -18.71 -9.39
N LEU A 102 2.44 -17.74 -9.32
CA LEU A 102 2.57 -16.54 -8.49
C LEU A 102 2.63 -16.84 -6.98
N ARG A 103 2.16 -18.02 -6.55
CA ARG A 103 2.32 -18.48 -5.16
C ARG A 103 3.79 -18.63 -4.74
N ARG A 104 4.72 -18.69 -5.70
CA ARG A 104 6.17 -18.71 -5.49
C ARG A 104 6.80 -17.32 -5.54
N ALA A 105 6.04 -16.31 -5.94
CA ALA A 105 6.52 -14.94 -5.98
C ALA A 105 6.79 -14.42 -4.56
N GLN A 106 7.75 -13.52 -4.45
CA GLN A 106 8.06 -12.88 -3.18
C GLN A 106 6.92 -11.93 -2.79
N GLN A 107 6.27 -12.22 -1.68
CA GLN A 107 5.25 -11.36 -1.11
C GLN A 107 5.87 -10.43 -0.05
N ARG A 108 5.47 -9.17 -0.06
CA ARG A 108 5.86 -8.16 0.93
C ARG A 108 4.62 -7.41 1.39
N THR A 109 4.38 -7.47 2.68
CA THR A 109 3.34 -6.62 3.30
C THR A 109 4.03 -5.38 3.84
N LEU A 110 3.54 -4.21 3.40
CA LEU A 110 3.98 -2.94 3.96
C LEU A 110 3.17 -2.69 5.24
N GLY A 111 3.88 -2.60 6.34
CA GLY A 111 3.31 -2.28 7.65
C GLY A 111 3.60 -0.84 8.06
N SER A 112 3.40 -0.55 9.33
CA SER A 112 3.79 0.74 9.90
C SER A 112 5.31 0.95 9.80
N ILE A 113 5.70 2.18 9.56
CA ILE A 113 7.12 2.61 9.52
C ILE A 113 7.64 2.60 10.97
N PRO A 114 8.84 2.06 11.22
CA PRO A 114 9.44 2.11 12.56
C PRO A 114 9.55 3.54 13.09
N LEU A 115 9.11 3.78 14.33
CA LEU A 115 9.07 5.13 14.90
C LEU A 115 10.43 5.85 14.91
N PRO A 116 11.58 5.17 15.12
CA PRO A 116 12.89 5.82 14.97
C PRO A 116 13.14 6.37 13.55
N GLU A 117 12.75 5.63 12.51
CA GLU A 117 12.88 6.08 11.12
C GLU A 117 11.97 7.27 10.82
N VAL A 118 10.74 7.26 11.35
CA VAL A 118 9.80 8.40 11.23
C VAL A 118 10.37 9.63 11.93
N ARG A 119 10.92 9.47 13.14
CA ARG A 119 11.58 10.57 13.87
C ARG A 119 12.70 11.21 13.04
N ASP A 120 13.58 10.37 12.51
CA ASP A 120 14.75 10.84 11.75
C ASP A 120 14.30 11.52 10.43
N ALA A 121 13.27 10.99 9.78
CA ALA A 121 12.65 11.62 8.62
C ALA A 121 12.05 13.00 8.97
N PHE A 122 11.36 13.15 10.10
CA PHE A 122 10.85 14.46 10.53
C PHE A 122 11.97 15.46 10.79
N ILE A 123 13.06 15.05 11.45
CA ILE A 123 14.22 15.94 11.67
C ILE A 123 14.78 16.41 10.33
N GLN A 124 15.03 15.48 9.42
CA GLN A 124 15.56 15.81 8.11
C GLN A 124 14.63 16.75 7.31
N THR A 125 13.36 16.39 7.19
CA THR A 125 12.39 17.16 6.37
C THR A 125 12.16 18.56 6.94
N VAL A 126 12.11 18.70 8.26
CA VAL A 126 11.97 20.01 8.92
C VAL A 126 13.20 20.89 8.67
N GLN A 127 14.42 20.29 8.73
CA GLN A 127 15.65 20.99 8.42
C GLN A 127 15.75 21.42 6.95
N GLU A 128 15.34 20.55 6.02
CA GLU A 128 15.26 20.87 4.58
C GLU A 128 14.27 22.01 4.28
N ALA A 129 13.24 22.14 5.10
CA ALA A 129 12.28 23.27 5.04
C ALA A 129 12.79 24.55 5.72
N GLY A 130 14.01 24.58 6.23
CA GLY A 130 14.63 25.73 6.89
C GLY A 130 14.21 25.95 8.35
N LEU A 131 13.54 24.99 8.96
CA LEU A 131 13.14 25.02 10.37
C LEU A 131 14.03 24.09 11.21
N CYS A 132 13.86 24.17 12.52
CA CYS A 132 14.51 23.27 13.47
C CYS A 132 13.48 22.52 14.31
N VAL A 133 13.81 21.27 14.63
CA VAL A 133 13.04 20.45 15.59
C VAL A 133 14.01 19.63 16.44
N ASP A 134 13.79 19.58 17.74
CA ASP A 134 14.61 18.73 18.61
C ASP A 134 14.15 17.25 18.53
N ALA A 135 15.06 16.34 18.90
CA ALA A 135 14.81 14.90 18.82
C ALA A 135 13.63 14.43 19.68
N LYS A 136 13.33 15.12 20.79
CA LYS A 136 12.21 14.78 21.67
C LYS A 136 10.89 15.18 21.03
N THR A 137 10.80 16.36 20.44
CA THR A 137 9.63 16.85 19.71
C THR A 137 9.38 16.01 18.45
N ALA A 138 10.45 15.67 17.70
CA ALA A 138 10.35 14.77 16.55
C ALA A 138 9.88 13.35 16.96
N SER A 139 10.34 12.84 18.10
CA SER A 139 9.86 11.56 18.66
C SER A 139 8.38 11.64 19.05
N LEU A 140 7.92 12.75 19.63
CA LEU A 140 6.51 12.97 19.92
C LEU A 140 5.67 12.90 18.64
N ALA A 141 6.09 13.60 17.58
CA ALA A 141 5.43 13.57 16.28
C ALA A 141 5.39 12.14 15.69
N ALA A 142 6.49 11.40 15.79
CA ALA A 142 6.56 10.01 15.34
C ALA A 142 5.54 9.12 16.09
N HIS A 143 5.42 9.28 17.41
CA HIS A 143 4.43 8.54 18.20
C HIS A 143 2.99 8.92 17.82
N LYS A 144 2.71 10.21 17.55
CA LYS A 144 1.38 10.66 17.13
C LYS A 144 0.99 10.07 15.76
N SER A 145 1.94 9.86 14.86
CA SER A 145 1.69 9.23 13.56
C SER A 145 1.48 7.71 13.65
N MET A 146 1.85 7.07 14.76
CA MET A 146 1.87 5.61 14.93
C MET A 146 2.62 4.86 13.82
N GLY A 147 3.47 5.55 13.05
CA GLY A 147 4.17 5.01 11.88
C GLY A 147 3.27 4.75 10.68
N HIS A 148 2.00 5.14 10.70
CA HIS A 148 1.11 5.01 9.53
C HIS A 148 1.54 5.99 8.44
N PRO A 149 1.85 5.55 7.20
CA PRO A 149 2.46 6.40 6.18
C PRO A 149 1.71 7.71 5.92
N TYR A 150 0.38 7.65 5.81
CA TYR A 150 -0.43 8.84 5.59
C TYR A 150 -0.48 9.74 6.83
N MET A 151 -0.57 9.16 8.05
CA MET A 151 -0.50 9.95 9.28
C MET A 151 0.86 10.62 9.47
N VAL A 152 1.96 10.00 9.03
CA VAL A 152 3.30 10.64 9.03
C VAL A 152 3.27 11.91 8.19
N GLN A 153 2.68 11.87 7.01
CA GLN A 153 2.55 13.04 6.14
C GLN A 153 1.67 14.12 6.79
N LEU A 154 0.50 13.74 7.32
CA LEU A 154 -0.43 14.68 7.94
C LEU A 154 0.17 15.34 9.18
N VAL A 155 0.73 14.56 10.11
CA VAL A 155 1.35 15.11 11.33
C VAL A 155 2.51 16.04 10.94
N GLY A 156 3.36 15.63 9.99
CA GLY A 156 4.47 16.45 9.50
C GLY A 156 4.00 17.78 8.91
N TYR A 157 2.99 17.74 8.05
CA TYR A 157 2.43 18.94 7.42
C TYR A 157 1.80 19.89 8.45
N TYR A 158 0.97 19.35 9.34
CA TYR A 158 0.23 20.21 10.27
C TYR A 158 1.11 20.76 11.40
N MET A 159 2.11 20.02 11.90
CA MET A 159 3.06 20.58 12.87
C MET A 159 3.90 21.69 12.26
N TRP A 160 4.38 21.51 11.01
CA TRP A 160 5.08 22.55 10.26
C TRP A 160 4.19 23.78 10.06
N ARG A 161 2.95 23.59 9.62
CA ARG A 161 1.96 24.65 9.42
C ARG A 161 1.66 25.40 10.73
N SER A 162 1.63 24.71 11.86
CA SER A 162 1.44 25.34 13.16
C SER A 162 2.61 26.26 13.52
N ALA A 163 3.86 25.80 13.35
CA ALA A 163 5.04 26.63 13.58
C ALA A 163 5.09 27.84 12.63
N ALA A 164 4.78 27.63 11.34
CA ALA A 164 4.73 28.69 10.34
C ALA A 164 3.70 29.79 10.69
N ARG A 165 2.55 29.43 11.24
CA ARG A 165 1.53 30.39 11.71
C ARG A 165 2.00 31.24 12.89
N ARG A 166 2.99 30.78 13.65
CA ARG A 166 3.61 31.51 14.76
C ARG A 166 4.81 32.36 14.28
N ASP A 167 5.13 32.33 12.98
CA ASP A 167 6.35 32.92 12.42
C ASP A 167 7.61 32.42 13.14
N SER A 168 7.63 31.12 13.45
CA SER A 168 8.70 30.47 14.20
C SER A 168 9.54 29.56 13.31
N GLU A 169 10.85 29.64 13.45
CA GLU A 169 11.80 28.73 12.82
C GLU A 169 11.96 27.42 13.62
N ILE A 170 11.31 27.30 14.78
CA ILE A 170 11.40 26.14 15.67
C ILE A 170 10.03 25.48 15.79
N VAL A 171 9.98 24.19 15.51
CA VAL A 171 8.80 23.34 15.77
C VAL A 171 8.85 22.90 17.23
N GLU A 172 7.82 23.27 18.01
CA GLU A 172 7.68 22.97 19.41
C GLU A 172 6.70 21.82 19.66
N PRO A 173 6.72 21.18 20.86
CA PRO A 173 5.73 20.14 21.21
C PRO A 173 4.27 20.62 21.07
N SER A 174 4.02 21.91 21.32
CA SER A 174 2.69 22.55 21.14
C SER A 174 2.22 22.52 19.69
N ASP A 175 3.16 22.64 18.72
CA ASP A 175 2.84 22.55 17.29
C ASP A 175 2.48 21.12 16.90
N VAL A 176 3.18 20.13 17.47
CA VAL A 176 2.87 18.71 17.26
C VAL A 176 1.48 18.39 17.80
N GLU A 177 1.14 18.87 19.01
CA GLU A 177 -0.20 18.60 19.60
C GLU A 177 -1.32 19.32 18.81
N ALA A 178 -1.10 20.55 18.38
CA ALA A 178 -2.04 21.27 17.52
C ALA A 178 -2.19 20.59 16.16
N GLY A 179 -1.06 20.27 15.53
CA GLY A 179 -1.02 19.59 14.22
C GLY A 179 -1.65 18.19 14.26
N ASN A 180 -1.45 17.45 15.34
CA ASN A 180 -2.05 16.12 15.48
C ASN A 180 -3.58 16.16 15.52
N ARG A 181 -4.18 17.19 16.12
CA ARG A 181 -5.67 17.34 16.10
C ARG A 181 -6.19 17.52 14.67
N ASP A 182 -5.54 18.37 13.90
CA ASP A 182 -5.92 18.61 12.50
C ASP A 182 -5.66 17.34 11.66
N ALA A 183 -4.53 16.67 11.88
CA ALA A 183 -4.16 15.41 11.22
C ALA A 183 -5.20 14.29 11.47
N ILE A 184 -5.64 14.10 12.72
CA ILE A 184 -6.66 13.12 13.07
C ILE A 184 -7.99 13.43 12.37
N SER A 185 -8.39 14.70 12.33
CA SER A 185 -9.63 15.11 11.65
C SER A 185 -9.59 14.79 10.16
N GLU A 186 -8.48 15.13 9.48
CA GLU A 186 -8.33 14.85 8.05
C GLU A 186 -8.21 13.34 7.77
N PHE A 187 -7.48 12.61 8.61
CA PHE A 187 -7.37 11.15 8.50
C PHE A 187 -8.73 10.48 8.64
N TYR A 188 -9.52 10.91 9.61
CA TYR A 188 -10.89 10.41 9.79
C TYR A 188 -11.73 10.62 8.54
N GLU A 189 -11.73 11.81 7.96
CA GLU A 189 -12.52 12.11 6.77
C GLU A 189 -12.04 11.36 5.53
N ALA A 190 -10.72 11.23 5.37
CA ALA A 190 -10.12 10.62 4.18
C ALA A 190 -10.08 9.10 4.23
N VAL A 191 -9.95 8.48 5.40
CA VAL A 191 -9.69 7.04 5.57
C VAL A 191 -10.77 6.37 6.38
N ASP A 192 -10.95 6.79 7.64
CA ASP A 192 -11.80 6.06 8.58
C ASP A 192 -13.28 6.13 8.21
N ALA A 193 -13.79 7.31 7.86
CA ALA A 193 -15.19 7.50 7.53
C ALA A 193 -15.60 6.73 6.26
N PRO A 194 -14.88 6.81 5.12
CA PRO A 194 -15.19 5.99 3.95
C PRO A 194 -15.13 4.49 4.24
N LEU A 195 -14.10 4.04 4.98
CA LEU A 195 -13.96 2.66 5.39
C LEU A 195 -15.16 2.21 6.23
N TYR A 196 -15.48 2.94 7.28
CA TYR A 196 -16.59 2.62 8.19
C TYR A 196 -17.94 2.60 7.49
N TYR A 197 -18.24 3.62 6.67
CA TYR A 197 -19.51 3.69 5.95
C TYR A 197 -19.60 2.67 4.80
N GLY A 198 -18.48 2.22 4.25
CA GLY A 198 -18.41 1.14 3.27
C GLY A 198 -18.70 -0.25 3.85
N LEU A 199 -18.55 -0.42 5.17
CA LEU A 199 -18.83 -1.69 5.83
C LEU A 199 -20.33 -2.03 5.83
N ARG A 200 -20.64 -3.33 5.78
CA ARG A 200 -22.02 -3.82 5.95
C ARG A 200 -22.47 -3.63 7.39
N SER A 201 -23.77 -3.44 7.61
CA SER A 201 -24.32 -3.23 8.94
C SER A 201 -23.85 -4.22 10.02
N PRO A 202 -23.76 -5.55 9.76
CA PRO A 202 -23.24 -6.48 10.77
C PRO A 202 -21.75 -6.32 11.07
N GLN A 203 -20.94 -5.86 10.10
CA GLN A 203 -19.52 -5.56 10.31
C GLN A 203 -19.36 -4.30 11.17
N ARG A 204 -20.14 -3.25 10.89
CA ARG A 204 -20.19 -2.04 11.73
C ARG A 204 -20.57 -2.36 13.16
N LEU A 205 -21.63 -3.15 13.36
CA LEU A 205 -22.06 -3.58 14.69
C LEU A 205 -20.93 -4.30 15.45
N PHE A 206 -20.16 -5.14 14.75
CA PHE A 206 -19.00 -5.82 15.34
C PHE A 206 -17.92 -4.83 15.80
N ILE A 207 -17.58 -3.85 14.94
CA ILE A 207 -16.54 -2.84 15.24
C ILE A 207 -17.02 -1.91 16.37
N GLU A 208 -18.27 -1.48 16.35
CA GLU A 208 -18.84 -0.65 17.41
C GLU A 208 -18.78 -1.35 18.76
N ALA A 209 -19.04 -2.66 18.80
CA ALA A 209 -18.90 -3.46 20.02
C ALA A 209 -17.45 -3.59 20.48
N MET A 210 -16.48 -3.62 19.56
CA MET A 210 -15.05 -3.58 19.90
C MET A 210 -14.62 -2.22 20.41
N ALA A 211 -15.12 -1.13 19.82
CA ALA A 211 -14.74 0.24 20.17
C ALA A 211 -15.07 0.64 21.62
N VAL A 212 -15.89 -0.14 22.30
CA VAL A 212 -16.13 0.05 23.76
C VAL A 212 -14.86 -0.13 24.59
N ASP A 213 -13.93 -0.98 24.14
CA ASP A 213 -12.69 -1.30 24.85
C ASP A 213 -11.51 -0.45 24.32
N VAL A 214 -11.65 0.87 24.33
CA VAL A 214 -10.65 1.80 23.78
C VAL A 214 -9.23 1.45 24.24
N GLY A 215 -8.35 1.20 23.27
CA GLY A 215 -6.92 0.94 23.52
C GLY A 215 -6.61 -0.44 24.13
N LYS A 216 -7.56 -1.36 24.19
CA LYS A 216 -7.38 -2.73 24.69
C LYS A 216 -7.91 -3.75 23.71
N PRO A 217 -7.32 -4.96 23.67
CA PRO A 217 -7.90 -6.06 22.90
C PRO A 217 -9.27 -6.46 23.46
N THR A 218 -10.27 -6.58 22.57
CA THR A 218 -11.62 -7.05 22.92
C THR A 218 -11.72 -8.55 22.73
N ARG A 219 -12.25 -9.28 23.69
CA ARG A 219 -12.54 -10.71 23.55
C ARG A 219 -13.78 -10.90 22.69
N VAL A 220 -13.78 -11.93 21.85
CA VAL A 220 -14.91 -12.25 20.98
C VAL A 220 -16.20 -12.52 21.80
N ALA A 221 -16.07 -13.10 23.00
CA ALA A 221 -17.20 -13.30 23.89
C ALA A 221 -17.88 -11.97 24.28
N ASP A 222 -17.07 -10.93 24.58
CA ASP A 222 -17.60 -9.61 24.94
C ASP A 222 -18.34 -8.96 23.76
N VAL A 223 -17.87 -9.17 22.53
CA VAL A 223 -18.58 -8.72 21.31
C VAL A 223 -19.92 -9.45 21.15
N ILE A 224 -19.93 -10.77 21.37
CA ILE A 224 -21.16 -11.59 21.28
C ILE A 224 -22.20 -11.08 22.27
N ASP A 225 -21.80 -10.87 23.52
CA ASP A 225 -22.70 -10.41 24.58
C ASP A 225 -23.24 -9.00 24.31
N ARG A 226 -22.34 -8.08 23.87
CA ARG A 226 -22.75 -6.69 23.56
C ARG A 226 -23.67 -6.59 22.34
N CYS A 227 -23.50 -7.47 21.35
CA CYS A 227 -24.30 -7.46 20.15
C CYS A 227 -25.57 -8.32 20.26
N ASP A 228 -25.72 -9.12 21.30
CA ASP A 228 -26.76 -10.16 21.43
C ASP A 228 -26.78 -11.05 20.17
N ARG A 229 -25.64 -11.67 19.87
CA ARG A 229 -25.45 -12.50 18.67
C ARG A 229 -24.85 -13.86 19.03
N THR A 230 -24.78 -14.75 18.05
CA THR A 230 -24.24 -16.11 18.20
C THR A 230 -22.73 -16.15 17.93
N GLN A 231 -22.05 -17.18 18.45
CA GLN A 231 -20.66 -17.46 18.12
C GLN A 231 -20.40 -17.61 16.62
N SER A 232 -21.34 -18.22 15.88
CA SER A 232 -21.23 -18.37 14.41
C SER A 232 -21.26 -17.01 13.70
N TRP A 233 -22.13 -16.10 14.16
CA TRP A 233 -22.19 -14.73 13.63
C TRP A 233 -20.86 -14.01 13.88
N ALA A 234 -20.34 -14.05 15.11
CA ALA A 234 -19.10 -13.39 15.46
C ALA A 234 -17.90 -13.95 14.65
N SER A 235 -17.80 -15.27 14.52
CA SER A 235 -16.74 -15.91 13.74
C SER A 235 -16.76 -15.49 12.26
N LYS A 236 -17.97 -15.43 11.66
CA LYS A 236 -18.17 -15.01 10.26
C LYS A 236 -17.68 -13.58 10.02
N TYR A 237 -18.15 -12.63 10.84
CA TYR A 237 -17.83 -11.22 10.62
C TYR A 237 -16.43 -10.85 11.07
N ARG A 238 -15.89 -11.51 12.11
CA ARG A 238 -14.47 -11.40 12.47
C ARG A 238 -13.57 -11.83 11.31
N ALA A 239 -13.84 -12.99 10.70
CA ALA A 239 -13.07 -13.47 9.55
C ALA A 239 -13.16 -12.52 8.35
N SER A 240 -14.33 -11.94 8.09
CA SER A 240 -14.51 -10.93 7.05
C SER A 240 -13.68 -9.67 7.32
N LEU A 241 -13.77 -9.12 8.53
CA LEU A 241 -13.04 -7.91 8.92
C LEU A 241 -11.52 -8.10 8.91
N ILE A 242 -11.03 -9.29 9.32
CA ILE A 242 -9.60 -9.63 9.23
C ILE A 242 -9.15 -9.71 7.76
N ARG A 243 -9.94 -10.37 6.89
CA ARG A 243 -9.63 -10.47 5.46
C ARG A 243 -9.60 -9.10 4.79
N GLU A 244 -10.52 -8.22 5.16
CA GLU A 244 -10.59 -6.84 4.69
C GLU A 244 -9.59 -5.92 5.42
N ARG A 245 -8.81 -6.46 6.38
CA ARG A 245 -7.82 -5.76 7.20
C ARG A 245 -8.35 -4.52 7.93
N VAL A 246 -9.57 -4.60 8.36
CA VAL A 246 -10.21 -3.57 9.20
C VAL A 246 -9.85 -3.75 10.68
N ILE A 247 -9.58 -5.00 11.09
CA ILE A 247 -9.15 -5.37 12.46
C ILE A 247 -7.99 -6.36 12.41
#